data_5ad071ff004f1de03924d330fae5cef9
#
_entry.id   5ad071ff004f1de03924d330fae5cef9
#
_cell.length_a   1.000
_cell.length_b   1.000
_cell.length_c   1.000
_cell.angle_alpha   90.00
_cell.angle_beta   90.00
_cell.angle_gamma   90.00
#
_symmetry.space_group_name_H-M   'P 1'
#
loop_
_entity.id
_entity.type
_entity.pdbx_description
1 polymer ?
#
loop_
_entity_poly.entity_id
_entity_poly.type
_entity_poly.pdbx_seq_one_letter_code
_entity_poly.pdbx_strand_id
1 'polypeptide(L)'
;MKRTQYKPRITPITRIGKAGFISIREIRVIRGFILLGFLVLACLGCNSPAVNTVATKSGIDMVVIPAGSFEMGSKSGRPDEKPVHTVWVDAFLMDKTEMTQAVWELIGKAEALPNPSHFKGAALPVEQVTWPQAARFCNARSRFEGLKPCYNEDTAECDFEADGYRLPTEAEWEYACRAGSATDYSFGSDGRKLGDVAWFVDNAAKKTHPVGQKKANAWGLFDMHGNVAEWCNDVYDKEYYQTSADKNPRGPADGKENVLRGGSWKSSADAARSAYRLGETPGFSDACLARDAIGFRCVRKKI
;
A
#
# COMPACT_ATOMS: atom_id res chain seq x y z
N MET A 1 52.99 -16.00 37.29
CA MET A 1 52.32 -16.64 36.15
C MET A 1 52.32 -15.64 34.99
N LYS A 2 52.89 -16.03 33.85
CA LYS A 2 53.32 -15.15 32.77
C LYS A 2 52.13 -14.74 31.88
N ARG A 3 51.93 -13.43 31.64
CA ARG A 3 51.04 -12.84 30.65
C ARG A 3 51.69 -12.98 29.28
N THR A 4 51.02 -13.62 28.32
CA THR A 4 51.47 -13.69 26.92
C THR A 4 50.71 -12.62 26.15
N GLN A 5 51.42 -11.63 25.65
CA GLN A 5 50.90 -10.60 24.74
C GLN A 5 50.92 -11.14 23.32
N TYR A 6 49.81 -11.00 22.63
CA TYR A 6 49.66 -11.32 21.22
C TYR A 6 49.80 -10.02 20.40
N LYS A 7 50.84 -9.94 19.54
CA LYS A 7 51.04 -8.84 18.57
C LYS A 7 50.53 -9.31 17.20
N PRO A 8 49.69 -8.54 16.49
CA PRO A 8 49.33 -8.85 15.11
C PRO A 8 50.46 -8.45 14.14
N ARG A 9 50.80 -9.32 13.22
CA ARG A 9 51.70 -9.07 12.09
C ARG A 9 50.98 -8.28 11.00
N ILE A 10 51.53 -7.15 10.58
CA ILE A 10 51.13 -6.40 9.40
C ILE A 10 51.91 -6.88 8.21
N THR A 11 51.24 -7.33 7.16
CA THR A 11 51.82 -7.71 5.85
C THR A 11 51.72 -6.50 4.91
N PRO A 12 52.74 -6.18 4.10
CA PRO A 12 52.73 -4.96 3.29
C PRO A 12 51.95 -5.13 1.98
N ILE A 13 51.25 -4.04 1.60
CA ILE A 13 50.49 -3.90 0.38
C ILE A 13 51.39 -3.77 -0.84
N THR A 14 51.24 -4.65 -1.81
CA THR A 14 51.98 -4.63 -3.07
C THR A 14 51.40 -3.58 -4.01
N ARG A 15 52.29 -2.81 -4.65
CA ARG A 15 52.02 -1.70 -5.59
C ARG A 15 51.16 -2.10 -6.77
N ILE A 16 50.13 -1.33 -7.09
CA ILE A 16 49.35 -1.34 -8.33
C ILE A 16 50.16 -0.66 -9.44
N GLY A 17 50.36 -1.37 -10.54
CA GLY A 17 51.07 -0.88 -11.71
C GLY A 17 50.31 0.21 -12.48
N LYS A 18 51.05 1.10 -13.10
CA LYS A 18 50.61 2.21 -13.94
C LYS A 18 49.90 1.75 -15.20
N ALA A 19 48.70 2.29 -15.45
CA ALA A 19 48.03 2.20 -16.73
C ALA A 19 48.79 2.96 -17.83
N GLY A 20 49.15 2.28 -18.92
CA GLY A 20 49.84 2.87 -20.07
C GLY A 20 48.83 3.65 -20.94
N PHE A 21 49.21 4.86 -21.30
CA PHE A 21 48.58 5.66 -22.34
C PHE A 21 48.90 5.08 -23.72
N ILE A 22 47.86 4.73 -24.50
CA ILE A 22 48.01 4.38 -25.93
C ILE A 22 47.85 5.68 -26.73
N SER A 23 48.94 6.04 -27.41
CA SER A 23 49.03 7.18 -28.35
C SER A 23 48.37 6.82 -29.68
N ILE A 24 47.40 7.62 -30.09
CA ILE A 24 46.80 7.53 -31.44
C ILE A 24 47.69 8.29 -32.41
N ARG A 25 48.36 7.60 -33.33
CA ARG A 25 48.99 8.18 -34.52
C ARG A 25 48.44 7.55 -35.78
N GLU A 26 47.96 8.42 -36.65
CA GLU A 26 47.78 8.33 -38.10
C GLU A 26 46.94 7.21 -38.71
N ILE A 27 45.73 7.59 -39.11
CA ILE A 27 44.98 6.87 -40.13
C ILE A 27 44.99 7.72 -41.41
N ARG A 28 45.67 7.23 -42.47
CA ARG A 28 45.66 7.78 -43.83
C ARG A 28 44.27 7.62 -44.46
N VAL A 29 43.79 8.67 -45.05
CA VAL A 29 42.56 8.75 -45.81
C VAL A 29 42.68 7.92 -47.10
N ILE A 30 41.85 6.90 -47.25
CA ILE A 30 41.55 6.25 -48.52
C ILE A 30 40.10 6.59 -48.85
N ARG A 31 39.91 7.31 -49.99
CA ARG A 31 38.59 7.65 -50.55
C ARG A 31 37.89 6.34 -50.98
N GLY A 32 36.79 6.02 -50.30
CA GLY A 32 35.87 4.98 -50.69
C GLY A 32 34.57 5.22 -49.92
N PHE A 33 33.48 5.47 -50.64
CA PHE A 33 32.15 5.65 -50.06
C PHE A 33 31.74 4.44 -49.25
N ILE A 34 31.68 4.57 -47.91
CA ILE A 34 30.98 3.63 -47.05
C ILE A 34 29.89 4.42 -46.35
N LEU A 35 28.64 4.12 -46.72
CA LEU A 35 27.45 4.57 -46.01
C LEU A 35 27.50 3.94 -44.59
N LEU A 36 27.96 4.68 -43.60
CA LEU A 36 27.84 4.27 -42.18
C LEU A 36 26.42 4.61 -41.75
N GLY A 37 25.54 3.60 -41.77
CA GLY A 37 24.28 3.66 -41.07
C GLY A 37 24.56 3.77 -39.57
N PHE A 38 24.40 4.94 -38.96
CA PHE A 38 24.35 5.12 -37.53
C PHE A 38 23.08 4.42 -37.00
N LEU A 39 23.22 3.21 -36.51
CA LEU A 39 22.21 2.57 -35.68
C LEU A 39 22.23 3.31 -34.35
N VAL A 40 21.41 4.37 -34.22
CA VAL A 40 21.10 4.95 -32.91
C VAL A 40 20.26 3.92 -32.15
N LEU A 41 20.93 3.11 -31.34
CA LEU A 41 20.24 2.32 -30.32
C LEU A 41 19.62 3.32 -29.33
N ALA A 42 18.39 3.75 -29.59
CA ALA A 42 17.58 4.44 -28.60
C ALA A 42 17.35 3.43 -27.47
N CYS A 43 18.16 3.53 -26.40
CA CYS A 43 17.79 2.97 -25.12
C CYS A 43 16.46 3.60 -24.73
N LEU A 44 15.35 2.94 -25.05
CA LEU A 44 14.07 3.18 -24.41
C LEU A 44 14.28 2.86 -22.91
N GLY A 45 14.77 3.84 -22.18
CA GLY A 45 14.71 3.83 -20.73
C GLY A 45 13.25 3.64 -20.37
N CYS A 46 12.89 2.54 -19.72
CA CYS A 46 11.64 2.41 -19.01
C CYS A 46 11.63 3.49 -17.90
N ASN A 47 11.23 4.71 -18.28
CA ASN A 47 10.81 5.69 -17.30
C ASN A 47 9.49 5.15 -16.72
N SER A 48 9.58 4.44 -15.60
CA SER A 48 8.40 4.28 -14.76
C SER A 48 7.85 5.68 -14.51
N PRO A 49 6.56 5.95 -14.77
CA PRO A 49 6.00 7.26 -14.52
C PRO A 49 6.31 7.67 -13.08
N ALA A 50 6.80 8.88 -12.89
CA ALA A 50 7.10 9.39 -11.56
C ALA A 50 5.82 9.30 -10.72
N VAL A 51 5.90 8.62 -9.56
CA VAL A 51 4.78 8.52 -8.62
C VAL A 51 4.47 9.93 -8.13
N ASN A 52 3.26 10.41 -8.43
CA ASN A 52 2.82 11.73 -7.99
C ASN A 52 2.36 11.65 -6.53
N THR A 53 3.10 12.26 -5.60
CA THR A 53 2.80 12.25 -4.17
C THR A 53 2.57 13.65 -3.62
N VAL A 54 1.76 13.72 -2.58
CA VAL A 54 1.47 14.93 -1.80
C VAL A 54 1.94 14.69 -0.38
N ALA A 55 2.87 15.53 0.10
CA ALA A 55 3.29 15.51 1.49
C ALA A 55 2.18 16.04 2.40
N THR A 56 1.98 15.41 3.55
CA THR A 56 0.98 15.82 4.54
C THR A 56 1.64 16.30 5.83
N LYS A 57 0.93 17.13 6.60
CA LYS A 57 1.41 17.60 7.92
C LYS A 57 1.55 16.46 8.93
N SER A 58 0.77 15.40 8.76
CA SER A 58 0.80 14.21 9.61
C SER A 58 1.99 13.30 9.36
N GLY A 59 2.77 13.52 8.29
CA GLY A 59 4.01 12.79 8.00
C GLY A 59 3.85 11.52 7.18
N ILE A 60 2.64 11.18 6.72
CA ILE A 60 2.40 10.13 5.72
C ILE A 60 2.14 10.80 4.38
N ASP A 61 2.98 10.55 3.38
CA ASP A 61 2.74 11.00 2.02
C ASP A 61 1.52 10.30 1.43
N MET A 62 0.77 11.02 0.61
CA MET A 62 -0.35 10.46 -0.15
C MET A 62 0.00 10.35 -1.61
N VAL A 63 -0.40 9.25 -2.23
CA VAL A 63 -0.31 9.03 -3.66
C VAL A 63 -1.54 9.59 -4.35
N VAL A 64 -1.34 10.31 -5.46
CA VAL A 64 -2.43 10.76 -6.34
C VAL A 64 -2.89 9.58 -7.19
N ILE A 65 -4.08 9.06 -6.91
CA ILE A 65 -4.71 8.00 -7.68
C ILE A 65 -5.49 8.65 -8.83
N PRO A 66 -5.20 8.31 -10.11
CA PRO A 66 -5.92 8.89 -11.24
C PRO A 66 -7.36 8.38 -11.30
N ALA A 67 -8.27 9.15 -11.87
CA ALA A 67 -9.59 8.67 -12.20
C ALA A 67 -9.51 7.61 -13.32
N GLY A 68 -10.39 6.61 -13.27
CA GLY A 68 -10.45 5.58 -14.31
C GLY A 68 -11.43 4.45 -14.01
N SER A 69 -11.61 3.57 -14.98
CA SER A 69 -12.41 2.37 -14.86
C SER A 69 -11.53 1.14 -14.65
N PHE A 70 -12.06 0.16 -13.95
CA PHE A 70 -11.43 -1.15 -13.80
C PHE A 70 -12.49 -2.24 -13.65
N GLU A 71 -12.08 -3.49 -13.85
CA GLU A 71 -12.88 -4.67 -13.57
C GLU A 71 -12.73 -5.07 -12.10
N MET A 72 -13.76 -4.79 -11.29
CA MET A 72 -13.81 -5.11 -9.87
C MET A 72 -14.25 -6.56 -9.66
N GLY A 73 -13.60 -7.27 -8.73
CA GLY A 73 -13.89 -8.66 -8.42
C GLY A 73 -13.00 -9.67 -9.14
N SER A 74 -13.40 -10.96 -9.12
CA SER A 74 -12.63 -12.06 -9.71
C SER A 74 -13.55 -13.14 -10.31
N LYS A 75 -13.21 -13.62 -11.53
CA LYS A 75 -13.93 -14.75 -12.18
C LYS A 75 -13.61 -16.08 -11.52
N SER A 76 -12.39 -16.25 -11.01
CA SER A 76 -11.87 -17.47 -10.39
C SER A 76 -11.93 -17.46 -8.85
N GLY A 77 -12.22 -16.31 -8.24
CA GLY A 77 -12.29 -16.13 -6.81
C GLY A 77 -13.54 -16.69 -6.15
N ARG A 78 -13.77 -16.30 -4.91
CA ARG A 78 -14.89 -16.70 -4.07
C ARG A 78 -16.23 -16.22 -4.66
N PRO A 79 -17.37 -16.79 -4.22
CA PRO A 79 -18.70 -16.34 -4.68
C PRO A 79 -18.97 -14.85 -4.43
N ASP A 80 -18.49 -14.30 -3.32
CA ASP A 80 -18.66 -12.90 -2.93
C ASP A 80 -17.75 -11.91 -3.70
N GLU A 81 -16.81 -12.43 -4.50
CA GLU A 81 -16.02 -11.64 -5.45
C GLU A 81 -16.70 -11.54 -6.84
N LYS A 82 -17.94 -12.03 -6.99
CA LYS A 82 -18.69 -12.14 -8.26
C LYS A 82 -20.02 -11.42 -8.21
N PRO A 83 -20.52 -10.97 -9.39
CA PRO A 83 -19.87 -10.99 -10.70
C PRO A 83 -18.72 -9.98 -10.79
N VAL A 84 -17.78 -10.23 -11.72
CA VAL A 84 -16.85 -9.17 -12.14
C VAL A 84 -17.67 -8.12 -12.88
N HIS A 85 -17.48 -6.86 -12.53
CA HIS A 85 -18.22 -5.73 -13.10
C HIS A 85 -17.31 -4.51 -13.26
N THR A 86 -17.61 -3.69 -14.26
CA THR A 86 -16.83 -2.46 -14.53
C THR A 86 -17.25 -1.38 -13.56
N VAL A 87 -16.27 -0.78 -12.87
CA VAL A 87 -16.48 0.33 -11.93
C VAL A 87 -15.60 1.52 -12.35
N TRP A 88 -16.21 2.71 -12.37
CA TRP A 88 -15.51 3.97 -12.48
C TRP A 88 -15.21 4.54 -11.08
N VAL A 89 -13.97 4.97 -10.87
CA VAL A 89 -13.51 5.66 -9.66
C VAL A 89 -12.99 7.04 -10.02
N ASP A 90 -13.49 8.09 -9.37
CA ASP A 90 -12.96 9.45 -9.54
C ASP A 90 -11.55 9.56 -8.92
N ALA A 91 -10.77 10.57 -9.32
CA ALA A 91 -9.43 10.76 -8.78
C ALA A 91 -9.46 11.11 -7.28
N PHE A 92 -8.58 10.51 -6.50
CA PHE A 92 -8.46 10.71 -5.06
C PHE A 92 -7.01 10.64 -4.58
N LEU A 93 -6.76 10.96 -3.33
CA LEU A 93 -5.49 10.78 -2.66
C LEU A 93 -5.59 9.60 -1.69
N MET A 94 -4.56 8.72 -1.68
CA MET A 94 -4.48 7.57 -0.76
C MET A 94 -3.15 7.57 -0.03
N ASP A 95 -3.16 7.28 1.26
CA ASP A 95 -1.93 7.11 2.05
C ASP A 95 -1.04 6.06 1.39
N LYS A 96 0.23 6.41 1.25
CA LYS A 96 1.25 5.57 0.59
C LYS A 96 1.46 4.23 1.30
N THR A 97 1.25 4.21 2.61
CA THR A 97 1.37 3.05 3.50
C THR A 97 0.13 2.94 4.38
N GLU A 98 0.01 1.85 5.10
CA GLU A 98 -0.88 1.72 6.26
C GLU A 98 -0.59 2.82 7.29
N MET A 99 -1.59 3.15 8.12
CA MET A 99 -1.44 4.11 9.23
C MET A 99 -0.43 3.58 10.24
N THR A 100 0.63 4.36 10.54
CA THR A 100 1.66 3.96 11.50
C THR A 100 1.30 4.32 12.93
N GLN A 101 1.87 3.58 13.89
CA GLN A 101 1.68 3.87 15.32
C GLN A 101 2.24 5.25 15.70
N ALA A 102 3.33 5.71 15.09
CA ALA A 102 3.87 7.06 15.33
C ALA A 102 2.85 8.15 14.98
N VAL A 103 2.20 8.03 13.81
CA VAL A 103 1.19 9.01 13.37
C VAL A 103 -0.10 8.88 14.19
N TRP A 104 -0.51 7.64 14.52
CA TRP A 104 -1.62 7.41 15.42
C TRP A 104 -1.41 8.09 16.79
N GLU A 105 -0.24 7.95 17.39
CA GLU A 105 0.07 8.55 18.69
C GLU A 105 0.19 10.08 18.60
N LEU A 106 0.77 10.61 17.51
CA LEU A 106 0.87 12.06 17.28
C LEU A 106 -0.52 12.73 17.26
N ILE A 107 -1.44 12.15 16.50
CA ILE A 107 -2.78 12.73 16.26
C ILE A 107 -3.75 12.31 17.35
N GLY A 108 -3.75 11.04 17.71
CA GLY A 108 -4.70 10.46 18.65
C GLY A 108 -4.58 11.00 20.07
N LYS A 109 -3.43 11.57 20.44
CA LYS A 109 -3.22 12.18 21.77
C LYS A 109 -4.26 13.28 22.09
N ALA A 110 -4.58 14.12 21.11
CA ALA A 110 -5.54 15.19 21.27
C ALA A 110 -6.99 14.69 21.39
N GLU A 111 -7.27 13.50 20.90
CA GLU A 111 -8.60 12.90 20.82
C GLU A 111 -8.81 11.76 21.85
N ALA A 112 -7.88 11.61 22.80
CA ALA A 112 -7.87 10.50 23.77
C ALA A 112 -8.00 9.10 23.11
N LEU A 113 -7.30 8.89 21.99
CA LEU A 113 -7.20 7.62 21.28
C LEU A 113 -5.88 6.94 21.67
N PRO A 114 -5.82 6.08 22.69
CA PRO A 114 -4.61 5.36 23.04
C PRO A 114 -4.23 4.39 21.92
N ASN A 115 -2.94 4.12 21.75
CA ASN A 115 -2.46 3.13 20.78
C ASN A 115 -2.91 1.72 21.20
N PRO A 116 -3.82 1.06 20.45
CA PRO A 116 -4.39 -0.22 20.83
C PRO A 116 -3.49 -1.41 20.44
N SER A 117 -2.48 -1.19 19.59
CA SER A 117 -1.70 -2.24 18.95
C SER A 117 -1.10 -3.25 19.92
N HIS A 118 -1.12 -4.52 19.53
CA HIS A 118 -0.43 -5.61 20.24
C HIS A 118 1.08 -5.52 20.04
N PHE A 119 1.52 -5.47 18.78
CA PHE A 119 2.93 -5.27 18.44
C PHE A 119 3.29 -3.79 18.58
N LYS A 120 4.37 -3.46 19.29
CA LYS A 120 4.74 -2.07 19.55
C LYS A 120 5.94 -1.63 18.72
N GLY A 121 5.82 -0.48 18.06
CA GLY A 121 6.91 0.14 17.31
C GLY A 121 6.43 1.30 16.43
N ALA A 122 7.14 2.42 16.45
CA ALA A 122 6.74 3.66 15.79
C ALA A 122 6.45 3.49 14.29
N ALA A 123 7.24 2.67 13.59
CA ALA A 123 7.11 2.41 12.15
C ALA A 123 6.19 1.22 11.81
N LEU A 124 5.66 0.50 12.82
CA LEU A 124 4.68 -0.56 12.61
C LEU A 124 3.32 0.04 12.25
N PRO A 125 2.46 -0.69 11.49
CA PRO A 125 1.08 -0.27 11.33
C PRO A 125 0.39 -0.25 12.70
N VAL A 126 -0.54 0.67 12.90
CA VAL A 126 -1.47 0.55 14.01
C VAL A 126 -2.42 -0.60 13.73
N GLU A 127 -2.60 -1.49 14.69
CA GLU A 127 -3.53 -2.62 14.60
C GLU A 127 -4.38 -2.75 15.86
N GLN A 128 -5.31 -3.70 15.91
CA GLN A 128 -6.39 -3.78 16.90
C GLN A 128 -7.31 -2.54 16.91
N VAL A 129 -7.45 -1.91 15.75
CA VAL A 129 -8.31 -0.74 15.57
C VAL A 129 -9.69 -1.20 15.13
N THR A 130 -10.74 -0.76 15.82
CA THR A 130 -12.13 -0.94 15.37
C THR A 130 -12.45 0.02 14.23
N TRP A 131 -13.45 -0.29 13.41
CA TRP A 131 -13.91 0.62 12.35
C TRP A 131 -14.30 2.02 12.89
N PRO A 132 -15.08 2.15 14.00
CA PRO A 132 -15.36 3.47 14.58
C PRO A 132 -14.13 4.22 15.06
N GLN A 133 -13.12 3.52 15.60
CA GLN A 133 -11.86 4.16 15.97
C GLN A 133 -11.09 4.66 14.75
N ALA A 134 -11.07 3.90 13.64
CA ALA A 134 -10.45 4.33 12.39
C ALA A 134 -11.17 5.55 11.79
N ALA A 135 -12.52 5.56 11.78
CA ALA A 135 -13.33 6.71 11.33
C ALA A 135 -13.09 7.95 12.19
N ARG A 136 -13.07 7.79 13.52
CA ARG A 136 -12.75 8.87 14.46
C ARG A 136 -11.34 9.41 14.26
N PHE A 137 -10.37 8.54 13.99
CA PHE A 137 -9.00 8.95 13.67
C PHE A 137 -8.93 9.76 12.37
N CYS A 138 -9.68 9.38 11.33
CA CYS A 138 -9.79 10.16 10.10
C CYS A 138 -10.28 11.60 10.38
N ASN A 139 -11.30 11.76 11.24
CA ASN A 139 -11.77 13.07 11.66
C ASN A 139 -10.71 13.86 12.46
N ALA A 140 -10.00 13.18 13.38
CA ALA A 140 -8.90 13.77 14.14
C ALA A 140 -7.78 14.28 13.23
N ARG A 141 -7.39 13.47 12.23
CA ARG A 141 -6.39 13.84 11.23
C ARG A 141 -6.86 15.02 10.37
N SER A 142 -8.13 15.05 10.00
CA SER A 142 -8.71 16.18 9.26
C SER A 142 -8.58 17.46 10.05
N ARG A 143 -8.98 17.46 11.33
CA ARG A 143 -8.83 18.63 12.23
C ARG A 143 -7.36 19.03 12.40
N PHE A 144 -6.46 18.08 12.60
CA PHE A 144 -5.02 18.34 12.74
C PHE A 144 -4.43 19.04 11.50
N GLU A 145 -4.93 18.74 10.32
CA GLU A 145 -4.49 19.36 9.06
C GLU A 145 -5.30 20.58 8.65
N GLY A 146 -6.36 20.95 9.40
CA GLY A 146 -7.22 22.10 9.13
C GLY A 146 -8.24 21.84 8.02
N LEU A 147 -8.65 20.57 7.83
CA LEU A 147 -9.63 20.13 6.84
C LEU A 147 -10.98 19.85 7.51
N LYS A 148 -12.06 19.85 6.71
CA LYS A 148 -13.40 19.49 7.19
C LYS A 148 -13.50 17.98 7.44
N PRO A 149 -13.80 17.51 8.67
CA PRO A 149 -14.02 16.09 8.95
C PRO A 149 -15.10 15.47 8.05
N CYS A 150 -14.88 14.20 7.65
CA CYS A 150 -15.82 13.50 6.78
C CYS A 150 -16.91 12.75 7.54
N TYR A 151 -16.64 12.27 8.76
CA TYR A 151 -17.62 11.48 9.49
C TYR A 151 -18.43 12.32 10.47
N ASN A 152 -19.75 12.10 10.48
CA ASN A 152 -20.59 12.52 11.59
C ASN A 152 -20.24 11.69 12.82
N GLU A 153 -19.97 12.32 13.96
CA GLU A 153 -19.49 11.61 15.17
C GLU A 153 -20.60 10.84 15.89
N ASP A 154 -21.87 11.21 15.67
CA ASP A 154 -23.02 10.56 16.31
C ASP A 154 -23.54 9.39 15.45
N THR A 155 -23.60 9.56 14.13
CA THR A 155 -24.20 8.59 13.21
C THR A 155 -23.16 7.73 12.46
N ALA A 156 -21.89 8.14 12.47
CA ALA A 156 -20.80 7.59 11.68
C ALA A 156 -21.00 7.67 10.15
N GLU A 157 -22.01 8.41 9.68
CA GLU A 157 -22.22 8.68 8.26
C GLU A 157 -21.05 9.47 7.66
N CYS A 158 -20.62 9.12 6.46
CA CYS A 158 -19.53 9.76 5.75
C CYS A 158 -20.04 10.82 4.76
N ASP A 159 -19.63 12.08 4.95
CA ASP A 159 -19.76 13.13 3.95
C ASP A 159 -18.62 13.04 2.93
N PHE A 160 -18.89 12.43 1.77
CA PHE A 160 -17.91 12.27 0.69
C PHE A 160 -17.59 13.58 -0.04
N GLU A 161 -18.33 14.67 0.23
CA GLU A 161 -18.04 15.98 -0.34
C GLU A 161 -17.09 16.81 0.54
N ALA A 162 -16.86 16.38 1.79
CA ALA A 162 -15.84 16.97 2.66
C ALA A 162 -14.44 16.74 2.10
N ASP A 163 -13.52 17.67 2.40
CA ASP A 163 -12.13 17.63 1.95
C ASP A 163 -11.18 16.91 2.91
N GLY A 164 -11.71 16.43 4.03
CA GLY A 164 -10.97 15.72 5.06
C GLY A 164 -10.62 14.29 4.70
N TYR A 165 -10.09 13.60 5.70
CA TYR A 165 -9.71 12.18 5.60
C TYR A 165 -10.90 11.27 5.90
N ARG A 166 -10.93 10.14 5.22
CA ARG A 166 -11.87 9.04 5.43
C ARG A 166 -11.21 7.70 5.10
N LEU A 167 -11.86 6.61 5.43
CA LEU A 167 -11.50 5.28 4.93
C LEU A 167 -11.76 5.21 3.42
N PRO A 168 -11.00 4.41 2.66
CA PRO A 168 -11.30 4.16 1.27
C PRO A 168 -12.65 3.45 1.12
N THR A 169 -13.40 3.69 0.05
CA THR A 169 -14.42 2.74 -0.35
C THR A 169 -13.76 1.43 -0.78
N GLU A 170 -14.51 0.34 -0.78
CA GLU A 170 -14.00 -0.95 -1.24
C GLU A 170 -13.49 -0.88 -2.70
N ALA A 171 -14.21 -0.15 -3.56
CA ALA A 171 -13.82 0.06 -4.94
C ALA A 171 -12.54 0.92 -5.07
N GLU A 172 -12.41 1.98 -4.31
CA GLU A 172 -11.18 2.79 -4.27
C GLU A 172 -9.98 1.94 -3.82
N TRP A 173 -10.18 1.10 -2.81
CA TRP A 173 -9.13 0.23 -2.29
C TRP A 173 -8.68 -0.79 -3.35
N GLU A 174 -9.62 -1.53 -3.98
CA GLU A 174 -9.28 -2.54 -5.00
C GLU A 174 -8.64 -1.90 -6.24
N TYR A 175 -9.18 -0.77 -6.71
CA TYR A 175 -8.62 0.00 -7.82
C TYR A 175 -7.17 0.42 -7.55
N ALA A 176 -6.90 0.95 -6.36
CA ALA A 176 -5.58 1.37 -5.93
C ALA A 176 -4.63 0.17 -5.74
N CYS A 177 -5.11 -0.94 -5.18
CA CYS A 177 -4.35 -2.16 -5.02
C CYS A 177 -3.90 -2.72 -6.37
N ARG A 178 -4.81 -2.81 -7.33
CA ARG A 178 -4.53 -3.30 -8.70
C ARG A 178 -3.55 -2.43 -9.45
N ALA A 179 -3.61 -1.12 -9.29
CA ALA A 179 -2.73 -0.16 -9.97
C ALA A 179 -2.60 -0.43 -11.48
N GLY A 180 -3.74 -0.71 -12.13
CA GLY A 180 -3.85 -1.03 -13.56
C GLY A 180 -3.70 -2.52 -13.90
N SER A 181 -3.42 -3.40 -12.94
CA SER A 181 -3.34 -4.86 -13.16
C SER A 181 -4.73 -5.50 -13.16
N ALA A 182 -4.97 -6.43 -14.10
CA ALA A 182 -6.17 -7.28 -14.14
C ALA A 182 -5.96 -8.66 -13.50
N THR A 183 -4.77 -8.91 -12.94
CA THR A 183 -4.36 -10.21 -12.39
C THR A 183 -4.74 -10.37 -10.92
N ASP A 184 -4.46 -11.54 -10.32
CA ASP A 184 -4.80 -11.83 -8.92
C ASP A 184 -4.10 -10.88 -7.94
N TYR A 185 -2.88 -10.45 -8.25
CA TYR A 185 -2.11 -9.47 -7.49
C TYR A 185 -1.70 -8.31 -8.38
N SER A 186 -1.26 -7.22 -7.80
CA SER A 186 -0.78 -6.04 -8.52
C SER A 186 0.44 -6.30 -9.44
N PHE A 187 1.15 -7.40 -9.22
CA PHE A 187 2.37 -7.81 -9.94
C PHE A 187 2.19 -9.02 -10.87
N GLY A 188 1.00 -9.59 -10.99
CA GLY A 188 0.71 -10.79 -11.77
C GLY A 188 -0.08 -11.85 -10.98
N SER A 189 -0.20 -13.08 -11.52
CA SER A 189 -0.92 -14.18 -10.83
C SER A 189 0.01 -15.23 -10.20
N ASP A 190 1.35 -15.04 -10.24
CA ASP A 190 2.28 -15.97 -9.63
C ASP A 190 2.45 -15.71 -8.11
N GLY A 191 1.63 -16.37 -7.29
CA GLY A 191 1.67 -16.23 -5.82
C GLY A 191 3.03 -16.53 -5.17
N ARG A 192 3.94 -17.24 -5.84
CA ARG A 192 5.31 -17.50 -5.34
C ARG A 192 6.14 -16.21 -5.22
N LYS A 193 5.76 -15.16 -5.93
CA LYS A 193 6.39 -13.83 -5.88
C LYS A 193 5.77 -12.91 -4.83
N LEU A 194 4.71 -13.34 -4.13
CA LEU A 194 4.02 -12.52 -3.13
C LEU A 194 4.98 -12.00 -2.05
N GLY A 195 5.97 -12.79 -1.66
CA GLY A 195 6.99 -12.38 -0.67
C GLY A 195 7.81 -11.15 -1.02
N ASP A 196 7.86 -10.74 -2.30
CA ASP A 196 8.54 -9.53 -2.75
C ASP A 196 7.78 -8.25 -2.37
N VAL A 197 6.44 -8.35 -2.27
CA VAL A 197 5.53 -7.20 -2.11
C VAL A 197 4.72 -7.23 -0.81
N ALA A 198 4.74 -8.36 -0.08
CA ALA A 198 3.86 -8.58 1.05
C ALA A 198 4.54 -9.24 2.25
N TRP A 199 4.04 -8.93 3.44
CA TRP A 199 4.22 -9.68 4.68
C TRP A 199 2.98 -10.53 4.92
N PHE A 200 3.08 -11.85 4.80
CA PHE A 200 1.97 -12.80 4.92
C PHE A 200 2.41 -14.04 5.71
N VAL A 201 1.57 -15.04 5.88
CA VAL A 201 1.82 -16.17 6.80
C VAL A 201 3.17 -16.86 6.60
N ASP A 202 3.66 -16.96 5.34
CA ASP A 202 4.89 -17.70 5.05
C ASP A 202 6.17 -16.93 5.36
N ASN A 203 6.12 -15.59 5.50
CA ASN A 203 7.33 -14.78 5.66
C ASN A 203 7.26 -13.74 6.80
N ALA A 204 6.11 -13.55 7.42
CA ALA A 204 5.91 -12.50 8.42
C ALA A 204 6.39 -12.89 9.84
N ALA A 205 6.85 -14.11 10.07
CA ALA A 205 7.29 -14.59 11.39
C ALA A 205 6.27 -14.30 12.52
N LYS A 206 4.97 -14.43 12.22
CA LYS A 206 3.82 -14.28 13.14
C LYS A 206 3.70 -12.88 13.77
N LYS A 207 4.04 -11.83 13.06
CA LYS A 207 3.94 -10.44 13.54
C LYS A 207 3.80 -9.44 12.40
N THR A 208 3.40 -8.21 12.74
CA THR A 208 3.48 -7.06 11.84
C THR A 208 4.93 -6.61 11.61
N HIS A 209 5.17 -5.94 10.51
CA HIS A 209 6.46 -5.39 10.11
C HIS A 209 6.35 -3.89 9.86
N PRO A 210 7.48 -3.13 9.94
CA PRO A 210 7.48 -1.72 9.56
C PRO A 210 6.92 -1.53 8.15
N VAL A 211 6.05 -0.52 7.99
CA VAL A 211 5.40 -0.24 6.71
C VAL A 211 6.42 0.13 5.63
N GLY A 212 6.10 -0.14 4.36
CA GLY A 212 6.91 0.28 3.23
C GLY A 212 8.22 -0.49 3.02
N GLN A 213 8.41 -1.64 3.65
CA GLN A 213 9.64 -2.44 3.51
C GLN A 213 9.67 -3.35 2.28
N LYS A 214 8.52 -3.64 1.70
CA LYS A 214 8.38 -4.46 0.50
C LYS A 214 8.30 -3.58 -0.74
N LYS A 215 8.25 -4.17 -1.94
CA LYS A 215 8.09 -3.42 -3.18
C LYS A 215 6.68 -2.81 -3.26
N ALA A 216 6.60 -1.55 -3.68
CA ALA A 216 5.32 -0.90 -3.97
C ALA A 216 4.68 -1.47 -5.25
N ASN A 217 3.37 -1.27 -5.40
CA ASN A 217 2.69 -1.49 -6.67
C ASN A 217 3.06 -0.42 -7.71
N ALA A 218 2.52 -0.52 -8.93
CA ALA A 218 2.85 0.39 -10.03
C ALA A 218 2.50 1.87 -9.76
N TRP A 219 1.61 2.15 -8.82
CA TRP A 219 1.26 3.52 -8.40
C TRP A 219 2.00 3.99 -7.14
N GLY A 220 2.91 3.17 -6.61
CA GLY A 220 3.75 3.56 -5.47
C GLY A 220 3.12 3.31 -4.11
N LEU A 221 2.05 2.50 -4.03
CA LEU A 221 1.42 2.09 -2.77
C LEU A 221 2.09 0.82 -2.24
N PHE A 222 2.37 0.81 -0.95
CA PHE A 222 3.00 -0.30 -0.23
C PHE A 222 1.99 -1.11 0.57
N ASP A 223 2.35 -2.35 0.87
CA ASP A 223 1.66 -3.26 1.79
C ASP A 223 0.21 -3.59 1.41
N MET A 224 -0.15 -3.43 0.11
CA MET A 224 -1.51 -3.68 -0.38
C MET A 224 -1.90 -5.18 -0.39
N HIS A 225 -1.00 -6.10 -0.05
CA HIS A 225 -1.19 -7.55 -0.12
C HIS A 225 -0.85 -8.29 1.18
N GLY A 226 -0.75 -7.60 2.33
CA GLY A 226 -0.39 -8.23 3.60
C GLY A 226 -0.14 -7.21 4.70
N ASN A 227 0.68 -7.57 5.68
CA ASN A 227 0.97 -6.84 6.91
C ASN A 227 -0.27 -6.72 7.81
N VAL A 228 -1.19 -5.78 7.57
CA VAL A 228 -2.51 -5.76 8.23
C VAL A 228 -3.64 -5.71 7.20
N ALA A 229 -4.76 -6.35 7.50
CA ALA A 229 -5.98 -6.16 6.72
C ALA A 229 -6.54 -4.76 6.99
N GLU A 230 -7.11 -4.12 5.99
CA GLU A 230 -7.47 -2.72 6.05
C GLU A 230 -8.98 -2.51 6.02
N TRP A 231 -9.48 -1.73 6.96
CA TRP A 231 -10.87 -1.28 6.96
C TRP A 231 -11.17 -0.43 5.72
N CYS A 232 -12.28 -0.78 5.06
CA CYS A 232 -12.94 0.09 4.10
C CYS A 232 -14.14 0.79 4.72
N ASN A 233 -14.61 1.85 4.06
CA ASN A 233 -15.79 2.60 4.51
C ASN A 233 -17.07 1.76 4.41
N ASP A 234 -17.12 0.88 3.44
CA ASP A 234 -18.32 0.17 3.00
C ASP A 234 -18.78 -0.88 4.02
N VAL A 235 -20.09 -0.98 4.15
CA VAL A 235 -20.75 -2.13 4.74
C VAL A 235 -20.53 -3.34 3.85
N TYR A 236 -20.26 -4.50 4.44
CA TYR A 236 -20.08 -5.75 3.71
C TYR A 236 -21.42 -6.44 3.43
N ASP A 237 -21.62 -6.77 2.17
CA ASP A 237 -22.64 -7.72 1.73
C ASP A 237 -22.04 -8.63 0.66
N LYS A 238 -22.18 -9.95 0.84
CA LYS A 238 -21.66 -10.96 -0.10
C LYS A 238 -22.28 -10.90 -1.50
N GLU A 239 -23.46 -10.32 -1.64
CA GLU A 239 -24.20 -10.23 -2.90
C GLU A 239 -24.15 -8.82 -3.51
N TYR A 240 -23.53 -7.87 -2.84
CA TYR A 240 -23.51 -6.45 -3.28
C TYR A 240 -23.03 -6.25 -4.72
N TYR A 241 -22.06 -7.04 -5.19
CA TYR A 241 -21.53 -6.90 -6.56
C TYR A 241 -22.58 -7.13 -7.66
N GLN A 242 -23.71 -7.80 -7.35
CA GLN A 242 -24.83 -7.97 -8.29
C GLN A 242 -25.59 -6.66 -8.54
N THR A 243 -25.51 -5.71 -7.62
CA THR A 243 -26.28 -4.45 -7.63
C THR A 243 -25.39 -3.22 -7.45
N SER A 244 -24.08 -3.41 -7.49
CA SER A 244 -23.10 -2.32 -7.33
C SER A 244 -23.34 -1.21 -8.34
N ALA A 245 -23.21 0.04 -7.90
CA ALA A 245 -23.23 1.17 -8.83
C ALA A 245 -21.98 1.16 -9.74
N ASP A 246 -22.15 1.57 -10.99
CA ASP A 246 -21.07 1.64 -11.97
C ASP A 246 -20.05 2.75 -11.68
N LYS A 247 -20.42 3.74 -10.88
CA LYS A 247 -19.57 4.90 -10.56
C LYS A 247 -19.51 5.14 -9.05
N ASN A 248 -18.28 5.17 -8.51
CA ASN A 248 -17.96 5.46 -7.11
C ASN A 248 -18.88 4.67 -6.14
N PRO A 249 -18.99 3.34 -6.24
CA PRO A 249 -19.82 2.56 -5.34
C PRO A 249 -19.37 2.73 -3.88
N ARG A 250 -20.32 2.70 -2.95
CA ARG A 250 -20.11 2.99 -1.52
C ARG A 250 -20.63 1.87 -0.61
N GLY A 251 -20.87 0.67 -1.18
CA GLY A 251 -21.47 -0.44 -0.46
C GLY A 251 -22.99 -0.29 -0.27
N PRO A 252 -23.64 -1.27 0.35
CA PRO A 252 -25.04 -1.17 0.75
C PRO A 252 -25.21 -0.15 1.89
N ALA A 253 -26.45 0.36 2.03
CA ALA A 253 -26.78 1.35 3.05
C ALA A 253 -26.73 0.79 4.48
N ASP A 254 -27.07 -0.50 4.63
CA ASP A 254 -27.23 -1.16 5.92
C ASP A 254 -26.51 -2.51 5.96
N GLY A 255 -26.06 -2.90 7.14
CA GLY A 255 -25.46 -4.20 7.40
C GLY A 255 -24.84 -4.29 8.79
N LYS A 256 -24.22 -5.43 9.09
CA LYS A 256 -23.64 -5.70 10.41
C LYS A 256 -22.12 -5.72 10.40
N GLU A 257 -21.52 -5.80 9.25
CA GLU A 257 -20.09 -5.96 9.04
C GLU A 257 -19.59 -4.86 8.11
N ASN A 258 -18.34 -4.46 8.27
CA ASN A 258 -17.65 -3.60 7.31
C ASN A 258 -16.62 -4.41 6.53
N VAL A 259 -16.28 -3.91 5.35
CA VAL A 259 -15.33 -4.57 4.45
C VAL A 259 -13.92 -4.47 4.98
N LEU A 260 -13.21 -5.61 4.93
CA LEU A 260 -11.75 -5.70 5.09
C LEU A 260 -11.11 -6.16 3.78
N ARG A 261 -9.95 -5.58 3.47
CA ARG A 261 -9.19 -5.86 2.24
C ARG A 261 -7.71 -6.09 2.53
N GLY A 262 -6.97 -6.68 1.56
CA GLY A 262 -5.52 -6.77 1.55
C GLY A 262 -4.92 -8.01 2.20
N GLY A 263 -5.64 -8.69 3.07
CA GLY A 263 -5.05 -9.74 3.90
C GLY A 263 -4.06 -9.17 4.93
N SER A 264 -3.35 -10.04 5.64
CA SER A 264 -2.47 -9.63 6.74
C SER A 264 -1.29 -10.57 6.90
N TRP A 265 -0.45 -10.32 7.90
CA TRP A 265 0.65 -11.21 8.29
C TRP A 265 0.21 -12.65 8.64
N LYS A 266 -1.08 -12.88 8.90
CA LYS A 266 -1.68 -14.21 9.16
C LYS A 266 -2.27 -14.86 7.91
N SER A 267 -2.48 -14.10 6.85
CA SER A 267 -3.24 -14.53 5.68
C SER A 267 -2.43 -15.45 4.79
N SER A 268 -3.11 -16.40 4.15
CA SER A 268 -2.55 -17.16 3.04
C SER A 268 -2.39 -16.28 1.80
N ALA A 269 -1.63 -16.75 0.82
CA ALA A 269 -1.48 -16.05 -0.46
C ALA A 269 -2.84 -15.79 -1.14
N ASP A 270 -3.78 -16.75 -1.10
CA ASP A 270 -5.11 -16.57 -1.68
C ASP A 270 -5.88 -15.40 -1.03
N ALA A 271 -5.80 -15.27 0.30
CA ALA A 271 -6.46 -14.20 1.03
C ALA A 271 -5.79 -12.82 0.88
N ALA A 272 -4.62 -12.76 0.24
CA ALA A 272 -3.90 -11.53 -0.09
C ALA A 272 -4.14 -11.07 -1.54
N ARG A 273 -5.02 -11.71 -2.34
CA ARG A 273 -5.37 -11.29 -3.71
C ARG A 273 -6.06 -9.92 -3.71
N SER A 274 -5.90 -9.18 -4.80
CA SER A 274 -6.52 -7.85 -4.97
C SER A 274 -8.03 -7.89 -4.82
N ALA A 275 -8.71 -8.95 -5.29
CA ALA A 275 -10.16 -9.10 -5.26
C ALA A 275 -10.68 -9.75 -3.97
N TYR A 276 -9.80 -10.33 -3.12
CA TYR A 276 -10.25 -11.00 -1.90
C TYR A 276 -10.88 -10.00 -0.93
N ARG A 277 -12.06 -10.32 -0.44
CA ARG A 277 -12.85 -9.48 0.46
C ARG A 277 -13.34 -10.26 1.67
N LEU A 278 -13.49 -9.58 2.80
CA LEU A 278 -14.05 -10.13 4.03
C LEU A 278 -15.02 -9.12 4.64
N GLY A 279 -16.03 -9.63 5.33
CA GLY A 279 -16.82 -8.88 6.29
C GLY A 279 -16.27 -9.11 7.70
N GLU A 280 -16.22 -8.05 8.50
CA GLU A 280 -15.86 -8.10 9.92
C GLU A 280 -16.74 -7.13 10.71
N THR A 281 -17.12 -7.53 11.93
CA THR A 281 -17.91 -6.69 12.81
C THR A 281 -17.16 -5.41 13.17
N PRO A 282 -17.79 -4.22 13.07
CA PRO A 282 -17.11 -2.94 13.27
C PRO A 282 -16.61 -2.70 14.69
N GLY A 283 -17.23 -3.36 15.66
CA GLY A 283 -16.89 -3.26 17.08
C GLY A 283 -16.35 -4.57 17.66
N PHE A 284 -15.68 -4.51 18.81
CA PHE A 284 -15.17 -5.70 19.49
C PHE A 284 -16.26 -6.32 20.37
N SER A 285 -17.06 -7.23 19.82
CA SER A 285 -17.96 -8.05 20.62
C SER A 285 -17.31 -9.34 21.13
N ASP A 286 -16.24 -9.83 20.47
CA ASP A 286 -15.57 -11.09 20.82
C ASP A 286 -14.05 -10.94 20.87
N ALA A 287 -13.46 -11.23 22.04
CA ALA A 287 -12.01 -11.22 22.28
C ALA A 287 -11.25 -12.36 21.57
N CYS A 288 -11.95 -13.26 20.86
CA CYS A 288 -11.39 -14.48 20.30
C CYS A 288 -10.83 -14.36 18.89
N LEU A 289 -11.16 -13.32 18.15
CA LEU A 289 -10.58 -13.10 16.82
C LEU A 289 -9.34 -12.22 16.94
N ALA A 290 -8.24 -12.76 16.51
CA ALA A 290 -6.94 -12.14 16.58
C ALA A 290 -6.87 -10.85 15.73
N ARG A 291 -7.25 -9.74 16.33
CA ARG A 291 -7.38 -8.41 15.69
C ARG A 291 -6.07 -7.65 15.55
N ASP A 292 -4.98 -8.22 16.08
CA ASP A 292 -3.60 -7.79 15.87
C ASP A 292 -3.13 -7.87 14.39
N ALA A 293 -4.08 -8.10 13.50
CA ALA A 293 -3.91 -8.17 12.05
C ALA A 293 -4.84 -7.22 11.28
N ILE A 294 -5.56 -6.30 11.98
CA ILE A 294 -6.50 -5.36 11.36
C ILE A 294 -6.07 -3.93 11.69
N GLY A 295 -5.82 -3.15 10.64
CA GLY A 295 -5.50 -1.74 10.66
C GLY A 295 -6.27 -0.99 9.58
N PHE A 296 -5.69 0.08 9.02
CA PHE A 296 -6.31 0.88 7.97
C PHE A 296 -5.31 1.83 7.31
N ARG A 297 -5.71 2.43 6.20
CA ARG A 297 -5.11 3.63 5.61
C ARG A 297 -6.18 4.65 5.30
N CYS A 298 -5.81 5.93 5.18
CA CYS A 298 -6.75 6.97 4.84
C CYS A 298 -6.72 7.33 3.35
N VAL A 299 -7.85 7.84 2.89
CA VAL A 299 -7.98 8.54 1.62
C VAL A 299 -8.58 9.93 1.84
N ARG A 300 -8.47 10.79 0.84
CA ARG A 300 -9.22 12.06 0.78
C ARG A 300 -9.51 12.45 -0.65
N LYS A 301 -10.51 13.30 -0.82
CA LYS A 301 -10.87 13.87 -2.12
C LYS A 301 -9.68 14.63 -2.70
N LYS A 302 -9.41 14.43 -3.99
CA LYS A 302 -8.48 15.29 -4.73
C LYS A 302 -9.20 16.59 -5.08
N ILE A 303 -8.71 17.69 -4.55
CA ILE A 303 -9.19 19.03 -4.85
C ILE A 303 -8.48 19.55 -6.10
#